data_bc7b3b4d114c7f922ba6ff748db36a55
#
_entry.id   bc7b3b4d114c7f922ba6ff748db36a55
#
_cell.length_a   1.000
_cell.length_b   1.000
_cell.length_c   1.000
_cell.angle_alpha   90.00
_cell.angle_beta   90.00
_cell.angle_gamma   90.00
#
_symmetry.space_group_name_H-M   'P 1'
#
loop_
_entity.id
_entity.type
_entity.pdbx_description
1 polymer ?
#
loop_
_entity_poly.entity_id
_entity_poly.type
_entity_poly.pdbx_seq_one_letter_code
_entity_poly.pdbx_strand_id
1 'polypeptide(L)'
;MTEVRDNIEKSRYELYEDGKLLGVADYRPMGDKLAFPHTEIVPARRNQGLGHQLVKGALDDVRRKGAKVIPYCWFVAEFIQDNPEYADLRA
;
A
#
# COMPACT_ATOMS: atom_id res chain seq x y z
N MET A 1 4.29 -1.79 -17.69
CA MET A 1 4.83 -2.38 -16.47
C MET A 1 4.62 -1.45 -15.30
N THR A 2 4.14 -1.96 -14.19
CA THR A 2 3.87 -1.14 -13.00
C THR A 2 5.00 -1.27 -11.99
N GLU A 3 5.14 -0.24 -11.18
CA GLU A 3 6.17 -0.17 -10.16
C GLU A 3 5.63 0.53 -8.93
N VAL A 4 5.92 -0.02 -7.74
CA VAL A 4 5.53 0.61 -6.47
C VAL A 4 6.77 1.18 -5.82
N ARG A 5 6.70 2.46 -5.44
CA ARG A 5 7.80 3.17 -4.78
C ARG A 5 7.34 3.76 -3.46
N ASP A 6 8.24 3.77 -2.49
CA ASP A 6 7.99 4.45 -1.22
C ASP A 6 8.46 5.90 -1.33
N ASN A 7 7.53 6.83 -1.31
CA ASN A 7 7.85 8.26 -1.25
C ASN A 7 7.90 8.67 0.22
N ILE A 8 9.07 8.52 0.83
CA ILE A 8 9.25 8.75 2.26
C ILE A 8 8.95 10.21 2.62
N GLU A 9 9.33 11.13 1.75
CA GLU A 9 9.10 12.56 1.97
C GLU A 9 7.62 12.90 2.13
N LYS A 10 6.77 12.24 1.34
CA LYS A 10 5.32 12.46 1.39
C LYS A 10 4.59 11.42 2.25
N SER A 11 5.32 10.48 2.82
CA SER A 11 4.75 9.39 3.62
C SER A 11 3.65 8.65 2.87
N ARG A 12 3.99 8.15 1.68
CA ARG A 12 3.04 7.38 0.89
C ARG A 12 3.76 6.45 -0.07
N TYR A 13 3.14 5.31 -0.34
CA TYR A 13 3.55 4.45 -1.45
C TYR A 13 2.86 4.94 -2.72
N GLU A 14 3.57 4.86 -3.82
CA GLU A 14 3.09 5.34 -5.11
C GLU A 14 3.18 4.24 -6.15
N LEU A 15 2.13 4.10 -6.96
CA LEU A 15 2.10 3.16 -8.07
C LEU A 15 2.31 3.91 -9.36
N TYR A 16 3.32 3.52 -10.11
CA TYR A 16 3.64 4.11 -11.40
C TYR A 16 3.47 3.08 -12.52
N GLU A 17 3.04 3.54 -13.68
CA GLU A 17 3.04 2.78 -14.92
C GLU A 17 3.64 3.65 -15.99
N ASP A 18 4.76 3.18 -16.55
CA ASP A 18 5.47 3.91 -17.61
C ASP A 18 5.72 5.38 -17.23
N GLY A 19 6.11 5.61 -15.99
CA GLY A 19 6.43 6.93 -15.48
C GLY A 19 5.25 7.77 -15.03
N LYS A 20 4.02 7.26 -15.14
CA LYS A 20 2.82 7.99 -14.71
C LYS A 20 2.35 7.51 -13.35
N LEU A 21 2.04 8.45 -12.47
CA LEU A 21 1.50 8.15 -11.16
C LEU A 21 0.03 7.76 -11.29
N LEU A 22 -0.29 6.52 -10.90
CA LEU A 22 -1.65 5.98 -11.01
C LEU A 22 -2.38 5.86 -9.69
N GLY A 23 -1.65 5.82 -8.57
CA GLY A 23 -2.29 5.67 -7.28
C GLY A 23 -1.33 5.88 -6.13
N VAL A 24 -1.92 6.09 -4.95
CA VAL A 24 -1.15 6.31 -3.73
C VAL A 24 -1.79 5.55 -2.57
N ALA A 25 -0.94 5.10 -1.65
CA ALA A 25 -1.36 4.54 -0.37
C ALA A 25 -0.64 5.33 0.71
N ASP A 26 -1.37 6.22 1.35
CA ASP A 26 -0.81 7.05 2.40
C ASP A 26 -0.52 6.24 3.64
N TYR A 27 0.54 6.60 4.36
CA TYR A 27 0.84 5.96 5.63
C TYR A 27 1.33 6.97 6.66
N ARG A 28 1.23 6.58 7.93
CA ARG A 28 1.78 7.35 9.04
C ARG A 28 2.68 6.45 9.85
N PRO A 29 3.96 6.82 10.00
CA PRO A 29 4.84 6.07 10.90
C PRO A 29 4.38 6.21 12.35
N MET A 30 4.30 5.08 13.05
CA MET A 30 3.88 5.03 14.46
C MET A 30 4.80 4.06 15.18
N GLY A 31 6.02 4.54 15.53
CA GLY A 31 7.02 3.67 16.11
C GLY A 31 7.52 2.66 15.09
N ASP A 32 7.38 1.38 15.41
CA ASP A 32 7.77 0.29 14.50
C ASP A 32 6.61 -0.15 13.60
N LYS A 33 5.54 0.65 13.54
CA LYS A 33 4.35 0.34 12.75
C LYS A 33 4.09 1.43 11.73
N LEU A 34 3.40 1.06 10.65
CA LEU A 34 2.90 2.00 9.66
C LEU A 34 1.39 1.89 9.61
N ALA A 35 0.71 3.00 9.90
CA ALA A 35 -0.75 3.07 9.79
C ALA A 35 -1.11 3.48 8.36
N PHE A 36 -2.04 2.76 7.74
CA PHE A 36 -2.48 3.04 6.37
C PHE A 36 -3.91 3.56 6.40
N PRO A 37 -4.12 4.89 6.38
CA PRO A 37 -5.46 5.45 6.48
C PRO A 37 -6.20 5.57 5.16
N HIS A 38 -5.50 5.57 4.02
CA HIS A 38 -6.15 5.90 2.75
C HIS A 38 -5.38 5.33 1.56
N THR A 39 -6.14 4.81 0.59
CA THR A 39 -5.62 4.31 -0.69
C THR A 39 -6.47 4.91 -1.80
N GLU A 40 -5.84 5.38 -2.85
CA GLU A 40 -6.56 6.01 -3.96
C GLU A 40 -5.92 5.67 -5.29
N ILE A 41 -6.77 5.37 -6.29
CA ILE A 41 -6.36 5.15 -7.68
C ILE A 41 -6.99 6.24 -8.52
N VAL A 42 -6.25 6.77 -9.51
CA VAL A 42 -6.82 7.79 -10.41
C VAL A 42 -8.11 7.27 -11.03
N PRO A 43 -9.15 8.14 -11.12
CA PRO A 43 -10.48 7.67 -11.55
C PRO A 43 -10.52 6.95 -12.88
N ALA A 44 -9.71 7.36 -13.84
CA ALA A 44 -9.69 6.76 -15.18
C ALA A 44 -9.19 5.31 -15.18
N ARG A 45 -8.51 4.88 -14.12
CA ARG A 45 -7.88 3.57 -14.06
C ARG A 45 -8.44 2.70 -12.93
N ARG A 46 -9.59 3.07 -12.37
CA ARG A 46 -10.23 2.25 -11.34
C ARG A 46 -10.79 0.96 -11.92
N ASN A 47 -10.98 -0.05 -11.05
CA ASN A 47 -11.52 -1.36 -11.40
C ASN A 47 -10.65 -2.16 -12.36
N GLN A 48 -9.34 -1.92 -12.33
CA GLN A 48 -8.36 -2.63 -13.15
C GLN A 48 -7.36 -3.45 -12.32
N GLY A 49 -7.65 -3.63 -11.04
CA GLY A 49 -6.76 -4.37 -10.14
C GLY A 49 -5.52 -3.60 -9.70
N LEU A 50 -5.43 -2.31 -10.00
CA LEU A 50 -4.26 -1.51 -9.65
C LEU A 50 -4.12 -1.29 -8.16
N GLY A 51 -5.24 -1.18 -7.44
CA GLY A 51 -5.22 -1.05 -5.99
C GLY A 51 -4.58 -2.26 -5.33
N HIS A 52 -4.86 -3.45 -5.83
CA HIS A 52 -4.24 -4.68 -5.32
C HIS A 52 -2.73 -4.67 -5.58
N GLN A 53 -2.30 -4.24 -6.76
CA GLN A 53 -0.87 -4.15 -7.06
C GLN A 53 -0.17 -3.15 -6.15
N LEU A 54 -0.81 -2.01 -5.90
CA LEU A 54 -0.24 -0.98 -5.03
C LEU A 54 -0.09 -1.50 -3.60
N VAL A 55 -1.15 -2.07 -3.03
CA VAL A 55 -1.11 -2.57 -1.65
C VAL A 55 -0.14 -3.72 -1.52
N LYS A 56 -0.12 -4.65 -2.50
CA LYS A 56 0.83 -5.75 -2.48
C LYS A 56 2.27 -5.23 -2.44
N GLY A 57 2.61 -4.30 -3.32
CA GLY A 57 3.96 -3.72 -3.35
C GLY A 57 4.31 -2.98 -2.07
N ALA A 58 3.35 -2.25 -1.52
CA ALA A 58 3.55 -1.54 -0.26
C ALA A 58 3.81 -2.51 0.90
N LEU A 59 3.00 -3.55 1.01
CA LEU A 59 3.15 -4.52 2.11
C LEU A 59 4.41 -5.37 1.96
N ASP A 60 4.81 -5.68 0.72
CA ASP A 60 6.08 -6.37 0.50
C ASP A 60 7.26 -5.51 1.00
N ASP A 61 7.19 -4.20 0.78
CA ASP A 61 8.24 -3.30 1.25
C ASP A 61 8.21 -3.15 2.78
N VAL A 62 7.02 -3.09 3.38
CA VAL A 62 6.88 -3.07 4.84
C VAL A 62 7.53 -4.33 5.44
N ARG A 63 7.33 -5.48 4.80
CA ARG A 63 7.95 -6.73 5.27
C ARG A 63 9.47 -6.65 5.20
N ARG A 64 10.02 -6.10 4.12
CA ARG A 64 11.46 -5.94 4.00
C ARG A 64 12.03 -5.06 5.10
N LYS A 65 11.28 -4.06 5.52
CA LYS A 65 11.70 -3.11 6.56
C LYS A 65 11.52 -3.65 7.97
N GLY A 66 10.90 -4.81 8.12
CA GLY A 66 10.63 -5.40 9.43
C GLY A 66 9.58 -4.66 10.24
N ALA A 67 8.71 -3.89 9.58
CA ALA A 67 7.67 -3.14 10.25
C ALA A 67 6.34 -3.91 10.25
N LYS A 68 5.37 -3.39 10.99
CA LYS A 68 4.01 -3.93 11.05
C LYS A 68 3.04 -2.91 10.50
N VAL A 69 1.82 -3.36 10.20
CA VAL A 69 0.79 -2.55 9.55
C VAL A 69 -0.42 -2.39 10.44
N ILE A 70 -0.93 -1.17 10.55
CA ILE A 70 -2.22 -0.89 11.16
C ILE A 70 -3.16 -0.48 10.02
N PRO A 71 -4.05 -1.36 9.57
CA PRO A 71 -4.88 -1.10 8.39
C PRO A 71 -6.15 -0.33 8.73
N TYR A 72 -6.05 0.99 8.92
CA TYR A 72 -7.24 1.81 9.11
C TYR A 72 -8.07 1.92 7.83
N CYS A 73 -7.42 1.86 6.67
CA CYS A 73 -8.12 1.84 5.39
C CYS A 73 -8.77 0.48 5.19
N TRP A 74 -10.09 0.47 4.92
CA TRP A 74 -10.80 -0.80 4.73
C TRP A 74 -10.23 -1.61 3.56
N PHE A 75 -9.72 -0.95 2.53
CA PHE A 75 -9.17 -1.63 1.38
C PHE A 75 -7.92 -2.43 1.75
N VAL A 76 -7.05 -1.82 2.56
CA VAL A 76 -5.84 -2.51 3.05
C VAL A 76 -6.22 -3.66 3.97
N ALA A 77 -7.19 -3.44 4.87
CA ALA A 77 -7.67 -4.48 5.77
C ALA A 77 -8.24 -5.66 4.99
N GLU A 78 -9.05 -5.39 3.97
CA GLU A 78 -9.65 -6.43 3.13
C GLU A 78 -8.57 -7.18 2.35
N PHE A 79 -7.58 -6.45 1.84
CA PHE A 79 -6.47 -7.10 1.12
C PHE A 79 -5.76 -8.11 2.02
N ILE A 80 -5.48 -7.74 3.26
CA ILE A 80 -4.82 -8.64 4.21
C ILE A 80 -5.71 -9.85 4.51
N GLN A 81 -7.02 -9.62 4.67
CA GLN A 81 -7.96 -10.70 4.93
C GLN A 81 -8.00 -11.70 3.77
N ASP A 82 -7.99 -11.17 2.54
CA ASP A 82 -8.09 -12.01 1.35
C ASP A 82 -6.76 -12.66 0.96
N ASN A 83 -5.65 -12.19 1.54
CA ASN A 83 -4.31 -12.69 1.26
C ASN A 83 -3.61 -13.07 2.56
N PRO A 84 -3.90 -14.27 3.09
CA PRO A 84 -3.40 -14.68 4.43
C PRO A 84 -1.89 -14.65 4.60
N GLU A 85 -1.14 -14.69 3.50
CA GLU A 85 0.32 -14.58 3.57
C GLU A 85 0.80 -13.24 4.13
N TYR A 86 -0.09 -12.24 4.22
CA TYR A 86 0.22 -10.94 4.82
C TYR A 86 -0.33 -10.78 6.23
N ALA A 87 -1.01 -11.80 6.75
CA ALA A 87 -1.65 -11.70 8.08
C ALA A 87 -0.65 -11.40 9.20
N ASP A 88 0.58 -11.90 9.07
CA ASP A 88 1.63 -11.68 10.07
C ASP A 88 2.11 -10.23 10.14
N LEU A 89 1.83 -9.42 9.12
CA LEU A 89 2.20 -8.01 9.13
C LEU A 89 1.25 -7.16 9.97
N ARG A 90 0.03 -7.65 10.18
CA ARG A 90 -0.96 -6.89 10.91
C ARG A 90 -0.60 -6.78 12.38
N ALA A 91 -0.55 -5.54 12.85
CA ALA A 91 -0.25 -5.24 14.24
C ALA A 91 -1.41 -5.58 15.17
#